data_1bad15042914001b9c8a1045693cf865
#
_entry.id   1bad15042914001b9c8a1045693cf865
#
_cell.length_a   1.000
_cell.length_b   1.000
_cell.length_c   1.000
_cell.angle_alpha   90.00
_cell.angle_beta   90.00
_cell.angle_gamma   90.00
#
_symmetry.space_group_name_H-M   'P 1'
#
loop_
_entity.id
_entity.type
_entity.pdbx_description
1 polymer ?
#
loop_
_entity_poly.entity_id
_entity_poly.type
_entity_poly.pdbx_seq_one_letter_code
_entity_poly.pdbx_strand_id
1 'polypeptide(L)'
;MGQESSRKNIEDVLWVLNLELLREKAPDFLHRQRPLSGKKNFERARVNDRITLNEPSADGSLWLPPFSFCQEEGVLTPQPPTLPLSLCLITYNEEKNLEECLKSFASLASEIVVLDSGSTDRTQEIAEKCGARFFVAPFEGFGRQKQHAIDLTTGSWVFVVDADERATPPLVEEIRMVLTSESPLEGYEVNRVNFFLGKPILHSGWAPDHVLRLFRKGAGRTSDNLVHEEILVSGRVGRLRSSLYHYTYRTLGDYLKKAARYASLSSREKLKKGARPGLLKILLDPPFVFFKMYVLKQGFRDGKEGLFLAILYGFYTAIKYIWMFYPERAEDDGSPSPAPR
;
A
#
# COMPACT_ATOMS: atom_id res chain seq x y z
N MET A 1 32.69 23.88 -1.84
CA MET A 1 32.45 22.87 -0.78
C MET A 1 31.13 23.05 -0.01
N GLY A 2 30.35 24.10 -0.21
CA GLY A 2 29.05 24.32 0.53
C GLY A 2 27.79 23.84 -0.17
N GLN A 3 27.79 23.58 -1.47
CA GLN A 3 26.58 23.21 -2.21
C GLN A 3 26.32 21.69 -2.30
N GLU A 4 27.35 20.87 -2.21
CA GLU A 4 27.19 19.40 -2.21
C GLU A 4 26.61 18.84 -0.89
N SER A 5 26.95 19.50 0.24
CA SER A 5 26.37 19.10 1.55
C SER A 5 24.87 19.36 1.66
N SER A 6 24.36 20.40 0.99
CA SER A 6 22.92 20.74 1.02
C SER A 6 22.09 19.81 0.16
N ARG A 7 22.59 19.31 -0.98
CA ARG A 7 21.88 18.34 -1.83
C ARG A 7 21.75 16.96 -1.17
N LYS A 8 22.81 16.49 -0.51
CA LYS A 8 22.76 15.23 0.26
C LYS A 8 21.71 15.22 1.36
N ASN A 9 21.48 16.36 2.02
CA ASN A 9 20.47 16.48 3.08
C ASN A 9 19.03 16.41 2.58
N ILE A 10 18.76 16.85 1.35
CA ILE A 10 17.42 16.75 0.74
C ILE A 10 17.13 15.31 0.32
N GLU A 11 18.13 14.61 -0.20
CA GLU A 11 18.03 13.21 -0.60
C GLU A 11 17.71 12.27 0.58
N ASP A 12 18.35 12.50 1.73
CA ASP A 12 18.09 11.72 2.96
C ASP A 12 16.66 11.90 3.51
N VAL A 13 16.05 13.06 3.33
CA VAL A 13 14.64 13.32 3.73
C VAL A 13 13.67 12.68 2.75
N LEU A 14 14.01 12.63 1.47
CA LEU A 14 13.19 11.98 0.44
C LEU A 14 13.11 10.47 0.64
N TRP A 15 14.16 9.84 1.14
CA TRP A 15 14.24 8.40 1.34
C TRP A 15 13.32 7.88 2.46
N VAL A 16 13.16 8.64 3.55
CA VAL A 16 12.28 8.28 4.69
C VAL A 16 10.81 8.28 4.32
N LEU A 17 10.43 8.97 3.24
CA LEU A 17 9.03 9.20 2.86
C LEU A 17 8.62 8.42 1.60
N ASN A 18 9.38 7.42 1.16
CA ASN A 18 9.11 6.69 -0.09
C ASN A 18 9.13 7.59 -1.34
N LEU A 19 10.00 8.61 -1.35
CA LEU A 19 10.08 9.62 -2.40
C LEU A 19 11.21 9.36 -3.41
N GLU A 20 11.97 8.27 -3.31
CA GLU A 20 12.93 7.88 -4.36
C GLU A 20 12.25 7.53 -5.67
N LEU A 21 11.01 7.03 -5.63
CA LEU A 21 10.19 6.77 -6.83
C LEU A 21 9.90 8.02 -7.68
N LEU A 22 10.05 9.22 -7.11
CA LEU A 22 9.85 10.47 -7.86
C LEU A 22 11.12 10.95 -8.58
N ARG A 23 12.30 10.46 -8.22
CA ARG A 23 13.57 10.89 -8.82
C ARG A 23 13.86 10.22 -10.14
N GLU A 24 13.53 8.94 -10.30
CA GLU A 24 13.71 8.22 -11.57
C GLU A 24 12.69 8.63 -12.65
N LYS A 25 11.56 9.23 -12.26
CA LYS A 25 10.52 9.71 -13.19
C LYS A 25 10.58 11.21 -13.51
N ALA A 26 11.49 11.95 -12.91
CA ALA A 26 11.64 13.39 -13.09
C ALA A 26 12.38 13.84 -14.39
N PRO A 27 13.22 13.05 -15.08
CA PRO A 27 13.92 13.54 -16.27
C PRO A 27 13.01 13.85 -17.46
N ASP A 28 11.85 13.19 -17.58
CA ASP A 28 11.00 13.32 -18.77
C ASP A 28 9.99 14.48 -18.74
N PHE A 29 9.80 15.14 -17.59
CA PHE A 29 8.78 16.18 -17.46
C PHE A 29 9.28 17.58 -17.87
N LEU A 30 10.59 17.82 -17.96
CA LEU A 30 11.16 19.11 -18.27
C LEU A 30 11.54 19.33 -19.76
N HIS A 31 11.43 18.32 -20.61
CA HIS A 31 11.84 18.42 -22.02
C HIS A 31 10.71 18.37 -23.05
N ARG A 32 9.44 18.39 -22.66
CA ARG A 32 8.32 18.45 -23.64
C ARG A 32 7.48 19.72 -23.52
N GLN A 33 8.09 20.85 -23.80
CA GLN A 33 7.39 22.03 -24.29
C GLN A 33 8.03 22.49 -25.60
N ARG A 34 7.57 21.91 -26.70
CA ARG A 34 7.61 22.57 -28.03
C ARG A 34 6.24 22.50 -28.66
N PRO A 35 5.74 23.61 -29.25
CA PRO A 35 4.40 23.67 -29.82
C PRO A 35 4.37 22.96 -31.16
N LEU A 36 3.43 22.03 -31.36
CA LEU A 36 3.07 21.52 -32.68
C LEU A 36 1.82 22.24 -33.14
N SER A 37 2.03 23.13 -34.10
CA SER A 37 0.98 23.62 -34.98
C SER A 37 0.52 22.50 -35.91
N GLY A 38 -0.76 22.21 -35.95
CA GLY A 38 -1.32 21.26 -36.90
C GLY A 38 -2.80 21.03 -36.66
N LYS A 39 -3.65 21.82 -37.33
CA LYS A 39 -5.09 21.61 -37.39
C LYS A 39 -5.40 20.27 -38.06
N LYS A 40 -6.10 19.37 -37.37
CA LYS A 40 -7.00 18.38 -38.00
C LYS A 40 -8.23 18.19 -37.12
N ASN A 41 -9.37 18.38 -37.76
CA ASN A 41 -10.72 18.19 -37.26
C ASN A 41 -10.93 16.74 -36.82
N PHE A 42 -11.44 16.56 -35.61
CA PHE A 42 -12.11 15.32 -35.21
C PHE A 42 -13.47 15.67 -34.62
N GLU A 43 -14.50 15.10 -35.22
CA GLU A 43 -15.90 15.22 -34.83
C GLU A 43 -16.12 14.76 -33.38
N ARG A 44 -16.87 15.58 -32.67
CA ARG A 44 -17.34 15.29 -31.31
C ARG A 44 -18.54 14.34 -31.37
N ALA A 45 -18.36 13.10 -30.98
CA ALA A 45 -19.48 12.29 -30.49
C ALA A 45 -19.79 12.72 -29.06
N ARG A 46 -20.93 13.36 -28.86
CA ARG A 46 -21.46 13.63 -27.51
C ARG A 46 -22.11 12.37 -26.98
N VAL A 47 -21.52 11.79 -25.93
CA VAL A 47 -22.25 10.88 -25.04
C VAL A 47 -22.52 11.66 -23.75
N ASN A 48 -23.79 12.05 -23.59
CA ASN A 48 -24.32 12.62 -22.35
C ASN A 48 -24.66 11.47 -21.41
N ASP A 49 -23.82 11.18 -20.44
CA ASP A 49 -24.24 10.46 -19.25
C ASP A 49 -23.87 11.31 -18.03
N ARG A 50 -24.88 11.98 -17.49
CA ARG A 50 -24.83 12.65 -16.21
C ARG A 50 -24.77 11.58 -15.11
N ILE A 51 -23.61 11.36 -14.56
CA ILE A 51 -23.50 10.71 -13.24
C ILE A 51 -23.88 11.80 -12.24
N THR A 52 -25.09 11.68 -11.68
CA THR A 52 -25.52 12.47 -10.53
C THR A 52 -24.74 11.95 -9.31
N LEU A 53 -23.75 12.72 -8.89
CA LEU A 53 -23.17 12.55 -7.56
C LEU A 53 -24.23 12.99 -6.54
N ASN A 54 -24.69 12.08 -5.70
CA ASN A 54 -25.50 12.42 -4.55
C ASN A 54 -24.69 13.33 -3.63
N GLU A 55 -25.24 14.49 -3.31
CA GLU A 55 -24.65 15.41 -2.35
C GLU A 55 -24.58 14.77 -0.97
N PRO A 56 -23.54 15.02 -0.17
CA PRO A 56 -23.43 14.53 1.18
C PRO A 56 -24.51 15.16 2.07
N SER A 57 -25.12 14.36 2.95
CA SER A 57 -26.07 14.84 3.94
C SER A 57 -25.43 15.89 4.86
N ALA A 58 -26.25 16.81 5.39
CA ALA A 58 -25.85 18.03 6.10
C ALA A 58 -25.02 17.83 7.39
N ASP A 59 -24.79 16.59 7.83
CA ASP A 59 -24.01 16.24 9.02
C ASP A 59 -22.59 15.71 8.74
N GLY A 60 -22.20 15.61 7.46
CA GLY A 60 -20.85 15.19 7.07
C GLY A 60 -20.52 13.71 7.32
N SER A 61 -21.50 12.87 7.67
CA SER A 61 -21.30 11.44 7.84
C SER A 61 -21.55 10.71 6.51
N LEU A 62 -20.50 10.14 5.93
CA LEU A 62 -20.63 9.14 4.87
C LEU A 62 -21.06 7.81 5.53
N TRP A 63 -22.35 7.58 5.60
CA TRP A 63 -22.89 6.28 5.98
C TRP A 63 -22.67 5.31 4.83
N LEU A 64 -21.74 4.37 5.01
CA LEU A 64 -21.72 3.15 4.21
C LEU A 64 -22.60 2.14 4.94
N PRO A 65 -23.65 1.59 4.30
CA PRO A 65 -24.48 0.60 4.93
C PRO A 65 -23.66 -0.65 5.28
N PRO A 66 -23.95 -1.31 6.42
CA PRO A 66 -23.37 -2.60 6.71
C PRO A 66 -23.82 -3.59 5.64
N PHE A 67 -22.87 -4.24 4.97
CA PHE A 67 -23.17 -5.31 4.02
C PHE A 67 -23.81 -6.50 4.75
N SER A 68 -25.14 -6.56 4.74
CA SER A 68 -25.88 -7.75 5.12
C SER A 68 -25.98 -8.64 3.88
N PHE A 69 -25.15 -9.65 3.80
CA PHE A 69 -25.40 -10.76 2.88
C PHE A 69 -26.41 -11.70 3.54
N CYS A 70 -27.72 -11.52 3.20
CA CYS A 70 -28.69 -12.58 3.37
C CYS A 70 -28.36 -13.69 2.35
N GLN A 71 -28.03 -14.87 2.82
CA GLN A 71 -28.08 -16.06 2.00
C GLN A 71 -29.58 -16.38 1.74
N GLU A 72 -30.08 -16.05 0.55
CA GLU A 72 -31.28 -16.69 0.03
C GLU A 72 -30.87 -18.04 -0.55
N GLU A 73 -31.33 -19.12 0.10
CA GLU A 73 -31.27 -20.47 -0.42
C GLU A 73 -32.18 -20.59 -1.65
N GLY A 74 -31.61 -21.06 -2.77
CA GLY A 74 -32.37 -21.71 -3.82
C GLY A 74 -32.64 -21.00 -5.12
N VAL A 75 -31.61 -20.45 -5.80
CA VAL A 75 -31.60 -20.36 -7.27
C VAL A 75 -30.20 -20.73 -7.75
N LEU A 76 -30.07 -21.86 -8.47
CA LEU A 76 -28.85 -22.21 -9.20
C LEU A 76 -28.66 -21.22 -10.34
N THR A 77 -28.11 -20.05 -10.02
CA THR A 77 -27.55 -19.18 -11.05
C THR A 77 -26.30 -19.88 -11.58
N PRO A 78 -26.08 -19.91 -12.92
CA PRO A 78 -24.83 -20.45 -13.46
C PRO A 78 -23.66 -19.73 -12.78
N GLN A 79 -22.80 -20.49 -12.11
CA GLN A 79 -21.60 -19.96 -11.50
C GLN A 79 -20.82 -19.22 -12.59
N PRO A 80 -20.45 -17.96 -12.39
CA PRO A 80 -19.63 -17.27 -13.38
C PRO A 80 -18.37 -18.09 -13.62
N PRO A 81 -17.84 -18.11 -14.85
CA PRO A 81 -16.66 -18.90 -15.18
C PRO A 81 -15.55 -18.57 -14.19
N THR A 82 -14.94 -19.60 -13.61
CA THR A 82 -13.85 -19.44 -12.65
C THR A 82 -12.72 -18.69 -13.34
N LEU A 83 -12.43 -17.47 -12.87
CA LEU A 83 -11.35 -16.67 -13.41
C LEU A 83 -10.01 -17.29 -13.00
N PRO A 84 -8.99 -17.30 -13.87
CA PRO A 84 -7.71 -17.95 -13.59
C PRO A 84 -6.83 -17.10 -12.65
N LEU A 85 -7.40 -16.64 -11.53
CA LEU A 85 -6.78 -15.74 -10.57
C LEU A 85 -6.50 -16.44 -9.25
N SER A 86 -5.24 -16.46 -8.83
CA SER A 86 -4.84 -16.79 -7.48
C SER A 86 -4.68 -15.52 -6.66
N LEU A 87 -5.38 -15.42 -5.54
CA LEU A 87 -5.15 -14.42 -4.51
C LEU A 87 -4.04 -14.95 -3.58
N CYS A 88 -3.04 -14.13 -3.28
CA CYS A 88 -1.87 -14.53 -2.52
C CYS A 88 -1.60 -13.54 -1.39
N LEU A 89 -1.47 -14.04 -0.15
CA LEU A 89 -1.24 -13.26 1.05
C LEU A 89 -0.13 -13.88 1.90
N ILE A 90 0.55 -13.01 2.65
CA ILE A 90 1.36 -13.41 3.80
C ILE A 90 0.71 -12.89 5.07
N THR A 91 0.73 -13.66 6.16
CA THR A 91 0.04 -13.31 7.41
C THR A 91 0.91 -13.55 8.65
N TYR A 92 0.62 -12.77 9.69
CA TYR A 92 1.07 -12.99 11.06
C TYR A 92 0.16 -12.26 12.04
N ASN A 93 -0.72 -13.00 12.76
CA ASN A 93 -1.70 -12.48 13.72
C ASN A 93 -2.65 -11.44 13.09
N GLU A 94 -3.37 -11.84 12.02
CA GLU A 94 -4.25 -10.98 11.23
C GLU A 94 -5.74 -11.30 11.43
N GLU A 95 -6.14 -11.90 12.58
CA GLU A 95 -7.54 -12.27 12.87
C GLU A 95 -8.53 -11.11 12.69
N LYS A 96 -8.09 -9.86 12.89
CA LYS A 96 -8.94 -8.65 12.80
C LYS A 96 -9.14 -8.16 11.37
N ASN A 97 -8.28 -8.57 10.46
CA ASN A 97 -8.23 -8.03 9.10
C ASN A 97 -8.58 -9.06 8.03
N LEU A 98 -8.12 -10.31 8.22
CA LEU A 98 -8.09 -11.31 7.17
C LEU A 98 -9.46 -11.63 6.56
N GLU A 99 -10.50 -11.78 7.38
CA GLU A 99 -11.82 -12.17 6.89
C GLU A 99 -12.40 -11.16 5.88
N GLU A 100 -12.36 -9.87 6.23
CA GLU A 100 -12.84 -8.81 5.34
C GLU A 100 -11.98 -8.66 4.08
N CYS A 101 -10.66 -8.90 4.18
CA CYS A 101 -9.77 -8.94 3.03
C CYS A 101 -10.22 -10.02 2.05
N LEU A 102 -10.30 -11.26 2.50
CA LEU A 102 -10.64 -12.40 1.67
C LEU A 102 -12.05 -12.28 1.07
N LYS A 103 -13.04 -11.82 1.86
CA LYS A 103 -14.40 -11.57 1.37
C LYS A 103 -14.45 -10.54 0.24
N SER A 104 -13.60 -9.51 0.27
CA SER A 104 -13.58 -8.48 -0.77
C SER A 104 -13.13 -9.01 -2.15
N PHE A 105 -12.44 -10.15 -2.20
CA PHE A 105 -11.98 -10.81 -3.42
C PHE A 105 -12.74 -12.09 -3.75
N ALA A 106 -13.70 -12.50 -2.94
CA ALA A 106 -14.36 -13.82 -3.04
C ALA A 106 -15.00 -14.11 -4.41
N SER A 107 -15.49 -13.07 -5.12
CA SER A 107 -16.09 -13.22 -6.45
C SER A 107 -15.08 -13.24 -7.60
N LEU A 108 -13.78 -13.04 -7.33
CA LEU A 108 -12.72 -12.98 -8.32
C LEU A 108 -11.79 -14.20 -8.27
N ALA A 109 -11.34 -14.54 -7.06
CA ALA A 109 -10.31 -15.54 -6.87
C ALA A 109 -10.86 -16.96 -7.06
N SER A 110 -10.23 -17.74 -7.95
CA SER A 110 -10.47 -19.18 -8.06
C SER A 110 -9.64 -19.96 -7.04
N GLU A 111 -8.59 -19.34 -6.52
CA GLU A 111 -7.67 -19.90 -5.53
C GLU A 111 -7.25 -18.81 -4.56
N ILE A 112 -7.20 -19.15 -3.28
CA ILE A 112 -6.64 -18.29 -2.23
C ILE A 112 -5.49 -19.04 -1.58
N VAL A 113 -4.29 -18.43 -1.55
CA VAL A 113 -3.10 -18.95 -0.89
C VAL A 113 -2.71 -18.02 0.24
N VAL A 114 -2.67 -18.53 1.45
CA VAL A 114 -2.21 -17.83 2.65
C VAL A 114 -0.94 -18.50 3.17
N LEU A 115 0.16 -17.77 3.21
CA LEU A 115 1.41 -18.20 3.82
C LEU A 115 1.60 -17.47 5.14
N ASP A 116 1.49 -18.21 6.23
CA ASP A 116 1.53 -17.70 7.60
C ASP A 116 2.91 -17.84 8.22
N SER A 117 3.27 -16.89 9.07
CA SER A 117 4.57 -16.85 9.74
C SER A 117 4.53 -17.35 11.20
N GLY A 118 3.55 -18.20 11.54
CA GLY A 118 3.38 -18.78 12.88
C GLY A 118 2.43 -17.96 13.76
N SER A 119 1.26 -17.59 13.22
CA SER A 119 0.19 -16.92 13.99
C SER A 119 -0.26 -17.74 15.19
N THR A 120 -0.60 -17.04 16.27
CA THR A 120 -1.09 -17.61 17.53
C THR A 120 -2.54 -17.21 17.83
N ASP A 121 -3.14 -16.39 16.98
CA ASP A 121 -4.53 -15.98 17.02
C ASP A 121 -5.40 -16.83 16.06
N ARG A 122 -6.63 -16.40 15.75
CA ARG A 122 -7.53 -17.14 14.87
C ARG A 122 -7.27 -16.96 13.37
N THR A 123 -6.09 -16.50 12.97
CA THR A 123 -5.74 -16.27 11.56
C THR A 123 -5.93 -17.53 10.71
N GLN A 124 -5.44 -18.70 11.18
CA GLN A 124 -5.60 -19.96 10.47
C GLN A 124 -7.07 -20.37 10.32
N GLU A 125 -7.83 -20.35 11.40
CA GLU A 125 -9.27 -20.70 11.40
C GLU A 125 -10.04 -19.86 10.36
N ILE A 126 -9.76 -18.54 10.33
CA ILE A 126 -10.42 -17.61 9.40
C ILE A 126 -10.02 -17.91 7.95
N ALA A 127 -8.74 -18.16 7.68
CA ALA A 127 -8.27 -18.48 6.34
C ALA A 127 -8.95 -19.75 5.79
N GLU A 128 -8.96 -20.83 6.58
CA GLU A 128 -9.57 -22.11 6.22
C GLU A 128 -11.09 -21.98 6.01
N LYS A 129 -11.78 -21.24 6.88
CA LYS A 129 -13.21 -20.94 6.74
C LYS A 129 -13.55 -20.19 5.45
N CYS A 130 -12.63 -19.33 4.97
CA CYS A 130 -12.76 -18.64 3.70
C CYS A 130 -12.31 -19.49 2.49
N GLY A 131 -11.98 -20.77 2.68
CA GLY A 131 -11.56 -21.68 1.61
C GLY A 131 -10.13 -21.48 1.13
N ALA A 132 -9.28 -20.83 1.92
CA ALA A 132 -7.88 -20.63 1.56
C ALA A 132 -7.05 -21.91 1.78
N ARG A 133 -6.09 -22.14 0.89
CA ARG A 133 -4.97 -23.06 1.12
C ARG A 133 -4.01 -22.39 2.09
N PHE A 134 -3.92 -22.92 3.31
CA PHE A 134 -3.11 -22.35 4.38
C PHE A 134 -1.78 -23.09 4.52
N PHE A 135 -0.68 -22.35 4.55
CA PHE A 135 0.67 -22.86 4.71
C PHE A 135 1.37 -22.11 5.83
N VAL A 136 2.28 -22.78 6.52
CA VAL A 136 3.11 -22.17 7.57
C VAL A 136 4.58 -22.27 7.19
N ALA A 137 5.30 -21.15 7.25
CA ALA A 137 6.72 -21.10 7.04
C ALA A 137 7.38 -20.05 7.96
N PRO A 138 8.62 -20.26 8.40
CA PRO A 138 9.35 -19.24 9.15
C PRO A 138 9.44 -17.94 8.35
N PHE A 139 9.39 -16.80 9.07
CA PHE A 139 9.55 -15.51 8.44
C PHE A 139 11.02 -15.23 8.07
N GLU A 140 11.30 -15.15 6.79
CA GLU A 140 12.64 -14.87 6.24
C GLU A 140 12.79 -13.46 5.66
N GLY A 141 11.81 -12.59 5.90
CA GLY A 141 11.70 -11.25 5.31
C GLY A 141 10.53 -11.15 4.33
N PHE A 142 10.00 -9.94 4.16
CA PHE A 142 8.77 -9.73 3.38
C PHE A 142 8.89 -10.19 1.92
N GLY A 143 9.99 -9.87 1.25
CA GLY A 143 10.21 -10.24 -0.15
C GLY A 143 10.21 -11.74 -0.34
N ARG A 144 11.00 -12.48 0.45
CA ARG A 144 11.07 -13.95 0.38
C ARG A 144 9.74 -14.61 0.74
N GLN A 145 9.07 -14.09 1.78
CA GLN A 145 7.78 -14.63 2.20
C GLN A 145 6.71 -14.44 1.11
N LYS A 146 6.64 -13.24 0.51
CA LYS A 146 5.73 -12.98 -0.62
C LYS A 146 6.10 -13.83 -1.84
N GLN A 147 7.39 -14.00 -2.15
CA GLN A 147 7.82 -14.86 -3.27
C GLN A 147 7.39 -16.31 -3.03
N HIS A 148 7.61 -16.85 -1.84
CA HIS A 148 7.20 -18.21 -1.48
C HIS A 148 5.67 -18.38 -1.61
N ALA A 149 4.88 -17.40 -1.16
CA ALA A 149 3.43 -17.43 -1.34
C ALA A 149 3.02 -17.39 -2.83
N ILE A 150 3.70 -16.58 -3.66
CA ILE A 150 3.49 -16.52 -5.12
C ILE A 150 3.81 -17.89 -5.76
N ASP A 151 4.89 -18.53 -5.36
CA ASP A 151 5.32 -19.82 -5.92
C ASP A 151 4.29 -20.94 -5.65
N LEU A 152 3.59 -20.87 -4.52
CA LEU A 152 2.52 -21.82 -4.13
C LEU A 152 1.22 -21.65 -4.93
N THR A 153 1.02 -20.54 -5.65
CA THR A 153 -0.19 -20.30 -6.46
C THR A 153 -0.20 -21.19 -7.71
N THR A 154 -1.40 -21.44 -8.27
CA THR A 154 -1.58 -22.28 -9.48
C THR A 154 -2.24 -21.55 -10.63
N GLY A 155 -2.93 -20.43 -10.39
CA GLY A 155 -3.60 -19.62 -11.41
C GLY A 155 -2.63 -18.98 -12.40
N SER A 156 -3.07 -18.69 -13.61
CA SER A 156 -2.27 -17.97 -14.61
C SER A 156 -2.08 -16.48 -14.31
N TRP A 157 -2.89 -15.95 -13.43
CA TRP A 157 -2.75 -14.60 -12.86
C TRP A 157 -2.64 -14.66 -11.34
N VAL A 158 -1.83 -13.78 -10.78
CA VAL A 158 -1.63 -13.66 -9.34
C VAL A 158 -1.98 -12.22 -8.92
N PHE A 159 -2.77 -12.10 -7.86
CA PHE A 159 -2.97 -10.84 -7.16
C PHE A 159 -2.38 -10.96 -5.75
N VAL A 160 -1.34 -10.18 -5.47
CA VAL A 160 -0.75 -10.12 -4.13
C VAL A 160 -1.45 -9.04 -3.33
N VAL A 161 -1.98 -9.40 -2.17
CA VAL A 161 -2.70 -8.48 -1.29
C VAL A 161 -2.17 -8.59 0.14
N ASP A 162 -2.18 -7.50 0.87
CA ASP A 162 -1.89 -7.49 2.31
C ASP A 162 -3.22 -7.66 3.10
N ALA A 163 -3.18 -8.28 4.27
CA ALA A 163 -4.40 -8.62 5.02
C ALA A 163 -5.24 -7.39 5.44
N ASP A 164 -4.62 -6.22 5.52
CA ASP A 164 -5.25 -4.94 5.82
C ASP A 164 -5.73 -4.17 4.57
N GLU A 165 -5.71 -4.82 3.38
CA GLU A 165 -6.23 -4.26 2.13
C GLU A 165 -7.61 -4.85 1.77
N ARG A 166 -8.43 -4.08 1.01
CA ARG A 166 -9.77 -4.46 0.54
C ARG A 166 -9.97 -4.04 -0.90
N ALA A 167 -10.43 -4.96 -1.75
CA ALA A 167 -10.87 -4.58 -3.08
C ALA A 167 -12.16 -3.76 -3.01
N THR A 168 -12.22 -2.68 -3.77
CA THR A 168 -13.48 -1.96 -3.98
C THR A 168 -14.32 -2.66 -5.06
N PRO A 169 -15.66 -2.57 -5.04
CA PRO A 169 -16.49 -3.16 -6.09
C PRO A 169 -16.09 -2.74 -7.51
N PRO A 170 -15.76 -1.46 -7.79
CA PRO A 170 -15.24 -1.08 -9.10
C PRO A 170 -13.91 -1.75 -9.47
N LEU A 171 -13.02 -1.99 -8.49
CA LEU A 171 -11.76 -2.69 -8.73
C LEU A 171 -12.00 -4.16 -9.09
N VAL A 172 -12.95 -4.80 -8.41
CA VAL A 172 -13.36 -6.18 -8.70
C VAL A 172 -13.80 -6.32 -10.16
N GLU A 173 -14.67 -5.43 -10.64
CA GLU A 173 -15.15 -5.46 -12.02
C GLU A 173 -14.05 -5.13 -13.03
N GLU A 174 -13.18 -4.19 -12.73
CA GLU A 174 -12.06 -3.85 -13.62
C GLU A 174 -11.06 -5.01 -13.74
N ILE A 175 -10.74 -5.70 -12.62
CA ILE A 175 -9.90 -6.90 -12.66
C ILE A 175 -10.60 -8.00 -13.47
N ARG A 176 -11.90 -8.21 -13.30
CA ARG A 176 -12.68 -9.19 -14.09
C ARG A 176 -12.54 -8.91 -15.59
N MET A 177 -12.69 -7.66 -16.01
CA MET A 177 -12.52 -7.26 -17.42
C MET A 177 -11.10 -7.55 -17.92
N VAL A 178 -10.08 -7.27 -17.12
CA VAL A 178 -8.69 -7.58 -17.47
C VAL A 178 -8.47 -9.07 -17.67
N LEU A 179 -8.99 -9.89 -16.75
CA LEU A 179 -8.79 -11.35 -16.78
C LEU A 179 -9.53 -12.04 -17.92
N THR A 180 -10.63 -11.44 -18.43
CA THR A 180 -11.42 -11.95 -19.54
C THR A 180 -11.00 -11.39 -20.91
N SER A 181 -10.14 -10.39 -20.93
CA SER A 181 -9.61 -9.77 -22.15
C SER A 181 -8.27 -10.39 -22.58
N GLU A 182 -7.99 -10.33 -23.88
CA GLU A 182 -6.64 -10.62 -24.41
C GLU A 182 -5.72 -9.43 -24.15
N SER A 183 -5.35 -9.21 -22.87
CA SER A 183 -4.45 -8.13 -22.53
C SER A 183 -3.00 -8.45 -22.94
N PRO A 184 -2.31 -7.54 -23.65
CA PRO A 184 -0.90 -7.69 -23.98
C PRO A 184 0.04 -7.27 -22.83
N LEU A 185 -0.51 -7.00 -21.64
CA LEU A 185 0.23 -6.54 -20.48
C LEU A 185 0.51 -7.71 -19.52
N GLU A 186 1.68 -7.67 -18.91
CA GLU A 186 2.14 -8.71 -17.99
C GLU A 186 1.81 -8.39 -16.53
N GLY A 187 1.43 -7.14 -16.23
CA GLY A 187 1.04 -6.73 -14.89
C GLY A 187 0.31 -5.41 -14.83
N TYR A 188 -0.23 -5.11 -13.66
CA TYR A 188 -0.98 -3.89 -13.40
C TYR A 188 -0.67 -3.31 -12.02
N GLU A 189 -0.42 -2.01 -11.99
CA GLU A 189 -0.43 -1.21 -10.77
C GLU A 189 -1.87 -0.88 -10.36
N VAL A 190 -2.10 -0.86 -9.05
CA VAL A 190 -3.36 -0.44 -8.43
C VAL A 190 -3.09 0.76 -7.55
N ASN A 191 -3.96 1.77 -7.59
CA ASN A 191 -3.89 2.88 -6.64
C ASN A 191 -4.42 2.45 -5.28
N ARG A 192 -3.64 2.63 -4.19
CA ARG A 192 -4.11 2.43 -2.83
C ARG A 192 -4.65 3.73 -2.24
N VAL A 193 -5.83 3.64 -1.66
CA VAL A 193 -6.38 4.69 -0.80
C VAL A 193 -6.09 4.31 0.63
N ASN A 194 -5.14 4.99 1.24
CA ASN A 194 -4.68 4.72 2.59
C ASN A 194 -5.61 5.35 3.63
N PHE A 195 -6.02 4.57 4.64
CA PHE A 195 -6.87 5.03 5.73
C PHE A 195 -6.05 5.30 7.00
N PHE A 196 -6.30 6.43 7.61
CA PHE A 196 -5.75 6.80 8.91
C PHE A 196 -6.87 7.10 9.89
N LEU A 197 -6.96 6.31 10.96
CA LEU A 197 -8.01 6.43 12.00
C LEU A 197 -9.44 6.43 11.41
N GLY A 198 -9.67 5.56 10.41
CA GLY A 198 -10.98 5.39 9.77
C GLY A 198 -11.28 6.37 8.63
N LYS A 199 -10.40 7.35 8.35
CA LYS A 199 -10.58 8.32 7.27
C LYS A 199 -9.60 8.11 6.12
N PRO A 200 -10.04 8.14 4.85
CA PRO A 200 -9.15 8.11 3.71
C PRO A 200 -8.30 9.38 3.66
N ILE A 201 -7.00 9.22 3.42
CA ILE A 201 -6.04 10.32 3.26
C ILE A 201 -5.73 10.48 1.78
N LEU A 202 -6.18 11.58 1.20
CA LEU A 202 -6.05 11.86 -0.23
C LEU A 202 -4.94 12.86 -0.54
N HIS A 203 -4.33 13.43 0.48
CA HIS A 203 -3.25 14.42 0.42
C HIS A 203 -2.12 14.02 1.36
N SER A 204 -1.49 14.98 2.05
CA SER A 204 -0.44 14.72 3.04
C SER A 204 0.79 13.96 2.49
N GLY A 205 0.86 13.73 1.18
CA GLY A 205 1.90 12.91 0.54
C GLY A 205 1.63 11.39 0.56
N TRP A 206 0.42 10.97 0.97
CA TRP A 206 -0.01 9.57 0.96
C TRP A 206 -0.75 9.17 -0.32
N ALA A 207 -1.15 10.13 -1.14
CA ALA A 207 -1.80 9.89 -2.42
C ALA A 207 -1.13 10.73 -3.54
N PRO A 208 -1.08 10.23 -4.78
CA PRO A 208 -1.43 8.86 -5.20
C PRO A 208 -0.39 7.82 -4.73
N ASP A 209 -0.84 6.61 -4.43
CA ASP A 209 0.00 5.49 -4.00
C ASP A 209 -0.23 4.28 -4.92
N HIS A 210 0.57 4.17 -5.97
CA HIS A 210 0.46 3.10 -6.96
C HIS A 210 1.41 1.96 -6.62
N VAL A 211 0.84 0.74 -6.51
CA VAL A 211 1.60 -0.48 -6.22
C VAL A 211 1.25 -1.56 -7.23
N LEU A 212 2.23 -2.32 -7.68
CA LEU A 212 2.00 -3.46 -8.55
C LEU A 212 1.41 -4.60 -7.72
N ARG A 213 0.21 -5.08 -8.10
CA ARG A 213 -0.51 -6.11 -7.36
C ARG A 213 -0.99 -7.27 -8.23
N LEU A 214 -1.37 -7.02 -9.47
CA LEU A 214 -1.89 -8.01 -10.41
C LEU A 214 -0.84 -8.28 -11.49
N PHE A 215 -0.50 -9.56 -11.73
CA PHE A 215 0.46 -9.94 -12.78
C PHE A 215 0.27 -11.38 -13.24
N ARG A 216 0.75 -11.68 -14.46
CA ARG A 216 0.80 -13.05 -14.98
C ARG A 216 1.79 -13.89 -14.18
N LYS A 217 1.40 -15.10 -13.82
CA LYS A 217 2.30 -16.03 -13.14
C LYS A 217 3.53 -16.30 -14.01
N GLY A 218 4.71 -16.23 -13.40
CA GLY A 218 5.99 -16.35 -14.09
C GLY A 218 6.56 -15.03 -14.65
N ALA A 219 5.74 -13.98 -14.81
CA ALA A 219 6.23 -12.65 -15.18
C ALA A 219 6.62 -11.81 -13.95
N GLY A 220 5.99 -12.04 -12.79
CA GLY A 220 6.22 -11.27 -11.56
C GLY A 220 7.08 -12.01 -10.56
N ARG A 221 7.96 -11.28 -9.89
CA ARG A 221 8.78 -11.73 -8.76
C ARG A 221 8.95 -10.61 -7.74
N THR A 222 9.22 -10.96 -6.50
CA THR A 222 9.58 -9.96 -5.48
C THR A 222 11.05 -9.59 -5.56
N SER A 223 11.38 -8.35 -5.18
CA SER A 223 12.77 -7.92 -5.03
C SER A 223 13.38 -8.53 -3.76
N ASP A 224 14.72 -8.71 -3.75
CA ASP A 224 15.47 -9.23 -2.59
C ASP A 224 15.70 -8.18 -1.48
N ASN A 225 15.06 -7.03 -1.56
CA ASN A 225 15.20 -5.95 -0.59
C ASN A 225 14.56 -6.33 0.76
N LEU A 226 15.31 -6.16 1.84
CA LEU A 226 14.87 -6.55 3.20
C LEU A 226 13.77 -5.64 3.77
N VAL A 227 13.67 -4.38 3.34
CA VAL A 227 12.79 -3.36 3.95
C VAL A 227 11.77 -2.77 2.98
N HIS A 228 12.06 -2.75 1.68
CA HIS A 228 11.17 -2.23 0.64
C HIS A 228 11.10 -3.26 -0.48
N GLU A 229 10.31 -4.31 -0.21
CA GLU A 229 10.03 -5.29 -1.24
C GLU A 229 9.09 -4.69 -2.29
N GLU A 230 9.48 -4.81 -3.54
CA GLU A 230 8.67 -4.45 -4.69
C GLU A 230 8.40 -5.70 -5.51
N ILE A 231 7.23 -5.75 -6.13
CA ILE A 231 6.94 -6.75 -7.15
C ILE A 231 7.50 -6.20 -8.47
N LEU A 232 8.42 -6.94 -9.06
CA LEU A 232 9.04 -6.64 -10.34
C LEU A 232 8.39 -7.51 -11.41
N VAL A 233 7.95 -6.93 -12.51
CA VAL A 233 7.34 -7.65 -13.64
C VAL A 233 8.20 -7.53 -14.87
N SER A 234 8.49 -8.68 -15.49
CA SER A 234 9.19 -8.75 -16.78
C SER A 234 8.17 -8.53 -17.91
N GLY A 235 8.17 -7.34 -18.51
CA GLY A 235 7.25 -6.99 -19.59
C GLY A 235 6.53 -5.67 -19.36
N ARG A 236 5.46 -5.44 -20.12
CA ARG A 236 4.70 -4.19 -20.04
C ARG A 236 3.73 -4.20 -18.87
N VAL A 237 3.72 -3.12 -18.10
CA VAL A 237 2.84 -2.91 -16.95
C VAL A 237 1.84 -1.82 -17.29
N GLY A 238 0.57 -2.07 -16.99
CA GLY A 238 -0.51 -1.10 -17.06
C GLY A 238 -0.87 -0.55 -15.69
N ARG A 239 -1.93 0.24 -15.66
CA ARG A 239 -2.47 0.79 -14.41
C ARG A 239 -3.98 0.65 -14.40
N LEU A 240 -4.51 0.09 -13.31
CA LEU A 240 -5.94 0.06 -13.05
C LEU A 240 -6.41 1.46 -12.61
N ARG A 241 -7.64 1.81 -12.97
CA ARG A 241 -8.24 3.12 -12.65
C ARG A 241 -8.89 3.11 -11.27
N SER A 242 -9.39 1.94 -10.88
CA SER A 242 -10.05 1.72 -9.59
C SER A 242 -9.03 1.53 -8.47
N SER A 243 -9.48 1.71 -7.24
CA SER A 243 -8.60 1.74 -6.07
C SER A 243 -8.80 0.55 -5.14
N LEU A 244 -7.72 0.21 -4.45
CA LEU A 244 -7.67 -0.71 -3.33
C LEU A 244 -7.70 0.11 -2.03
N TYR A 245 -8.54 -0.25 -1.06
CA TYR A 245 -8.53 0.38 0.26
C TYR A 245 -7.48 -0.29 1.13
N HIS A 246 -6.68 0.52 1.85
CA HIS A 246 -5.63 0.05 2.74
C HIS A 246 -5.81 0.66 4.13
N TYR A 247 -6.19 -0.16 5.10
CA TYR A 247 -6.47 0.24 6.49
C TYR A 247 -5.18 0.26 7.32
N THR A 248 -4.27 1.16 6.96
CA THR A 248 -2.90 1.24 7.47
C THR A 248 -2.83 1.36 9.00
N TYR A 249 -3.72 2.17 9.58
CA TYR A 249 -3.79 2.39 11.04
C TYR A 249 -5.24 2.56 11.49
N ARG A 250 -5.75 1.56 12.19
CA ARG A 250 -7.11 1.60 12.77
C ARG A 250 -7.16 2.43 14.04
N THR A 251 -6.09 2.38 14.85
CA THR A 251 -5.99 3.12 16.12
C THR A 251 -4.71 3.94 16.19
N LEU A 252 -4.71 4.95 17.05
CA LEU A 252 -3.50 5.72 17.36
C LEU A 252 -2.43 4.83 18.00
N GLY A 253 -2.84 3.85 18.84
CA GLY A 253 -1.93 2.88 19.44
C GLY A 253 -1.17 2.05 18.40
N ASP A 254 -1.85 1.59 17.34
CA ASP A 254 -1.21 0.86 16.23
C ASP A 254 -0.18 1.73 15.51
N TYR A 255 -0.55 3.00 15.24
CA TYR A 255 0.39 3.96 14.65
C TYR A 255 1.64 4.14 15.53
N LEU A 256 1.47 4.40 16.84
CA LEU A 256 2.58 4.68 17.73
C LEU A 256 3.53 3.49 17.87
N LYS A 257 2.99 2.27 18.01
CA LYS A 257 3.80 1.03 18.04
C LYS A 257 4.61 0.86 16.77
N LYS A 258 3.96 0.99 15.61
CA LYS A 258 4.60 0.85 14.30
C LYS A 258 5.63 1.96 14.08
N ALA A 259 5.30 3.22 14.41
CA ALA A 259 6.20 4.36 14.30
C ALA A 259 7.45 4.21 15.16
N ALA A 260 7.33 3.77 16.41
CA ALA A 260 8.45 3.50 17.30
C ALA A 260 9.41 2.46 16.69
N ARG A 261 8.88 1.34 16.24
CA ARG A 261 9.64 0.27 15.60
C ARG A 261 10.37 0.75 14.34
N TYR A 262 9.65 1.40 13.41
CA TYR A 262 10.25 1.87 12.17
C TYR A 262 11.28 2.99 12.39
N ALA A 263 11.08 3.84 13.38
CA ALA A 263 12.06 4.86 13.74
C ALA A 263 13.36 4.23 14.26
N SER A 264 13.28 3.17 15.08
CA SER A 264 14.44 2.39 15.52
C SER A 264 15.16 1.73 14.34
N LEU A 265 14.45 1.00 13.48
CA LEU A 265 15.04 0.35 12.31
C LEU A 265 15.71 1.36 11.36
N SER A 266 15.03 2.48 11.05
CA SER A 266 15.57 3.55 10.20
C SER A 266 16.81 4.22 10.82
N SER A 267 16.85 4.38 12.14
CA SER A 267 18.02 4.93 12.83
C SER A 267 19.23 4.01 12.70
N ARG A 268 19.05 2.69 12.91
CA ARG A 268 20.10 1.68 12.76
C ARG A 268 20.64 1.63 11.33
N GLU A 269 19.75 1.66 10.34
CA GLU A 269 20.14 1.65 8.93
C GLU A 269 20.95 2.89 8.55
N LYS A 270 20.52 4.09 9.01
CA LYS A 270 21.28 5.32 8.80
C LYS A 270 22.68 5.27 9.44
N LEU A 271 22.78 4.74 10.65
CA LEU A 271 24.07 4.55 11.32
C LEU A 271 24.96 3.56 10.57
N LYS A 272 24.42 2.44 10.08
CA LYS A 272 25.15 1.46 9.24
C LYS A 272 25.66 2.09 7.94
N LYS A 273 24.92 3.05 7.36
CA LYS A 273 25.34 3.84 6.18
C LYS A 273 26.31 4.98 6.53
N GLY A 274 26.82 5.06 7.76
CA GLY A 274 27.79 6.07 8.20
C GLY A 274 27.20 7.44 8.52
N ALA A 275 25.85 7.58 8.56
CA ALA A 275 25.25 8.84 8.97
C ALA A 275 25.51 9.10 10.46
N ARG A 276 25.86 10.36 10.79
CA ARG A 276 26.08 10.78 12.18
C ARG A 276 24.83 11.50 12.70
N PRO A 277 24.45 11.28 13.98
CA PRO A 277 23.40 12.04 14.60
C PRO A 277 23.78 13.52 14.67
N GLY A 278 22.79 14.39 14.53
CA GLY A 278 23.00 15.85 14.57
C GLY A 278 21.85 16.55 15.29
N LEU A 279 22.16 17.32 16.34
CA LEU A 279 21.15 18.07 17.10
C LEU A 279 20.34 19.03 16.22
N LEU A 280 20.99 19.65 15.24
CA LEU A 280 20.31 20.55 14.31
C LEU A 280 19.23 19.84 13.49
N LYS A 281 19.43 18.57 13.12
CA LYS A 281 18.41 17.77 12.42
C LYS A 281 17.20 17.48 13.31
N ILE A 282 17.40 17.27 14.60
CA ILE A 282 16.29 17.09 15.56
C ILE A 282 15.44 18.36 15.65
N LEU A 283 16.07 19.53 15.56
CA LEU A 283 15.35 20.80 15.67
C LEU A 283 14.67 21.24 14.37
N LEU A 284 15.30 21.00 13.22
CA LEU A 284 14.84 21.54 11.94
C LEU A 284 14.01 20.57 11.11
N ASP A 285 14.34 19.28 11.09
CA ASP A 285 13.65 18.32 10.23
C ASP A 285 12.20 18.04 10.65
N PRO A 286 11.83 17.89 11.95
CA PRO A 286 10.48 17.68 12.36
C PRO A 286 9.49 18.80 11.96
N PRO A 287 9.77 20.09 12.24
CA PRO A 287 8.89 21.17 11.78
C PRO A 287 8.87 21.29 10.24
N PHE A 288 9.97 20.98 9.56
CA PHE A 288 10.00 20.95 8.10
C PHE A 288 9.11 19.81 7.55
N VAL A 289 9.16 18.62 8.14
CA VAL A 289 8.29 17.49 7.75
C VAL A 289 6.82 17.84 7.97
N PHE A 290 6.48 18.43 9.12
CA PHE A 290 5.14 18.95 9.38
C PHE A 290 4.69 19.94 8.30
N PHE A 291 5.48 20.99 8.04
CA PHE A 291 5.17 21.99 7.03
C PHE A 291 5.02 21.37 5.63
N LYS A 292 5.92 20.46 5.26
CA LYS A 292 5.86 19.74 3.99
C LYS A 292 4.55 18.97 3.84
N MET A 293 4.18 18.18 4.84
CA MET A 293 2.99 17.33 4.77
C MET A 293 1.70 18.16 4.83
N TYR A 294 1.63 19.08 5.77
CA TYR A 294 0.41 19.84 6.01
C TYR A 294 0.17 20.93 4.96
N VAL A 295 1.22 21.69 4.61
CA VAL A 295 1.11 22.82 3.67
C VAL A 295 1.44 22.40 2.24
N LEU A 296 2.67 21.94 1.96
CA LEU A 296 3.10 21.67 0.58
C LEU A 296 2.37 20.47 -0.06
N LYS A 297 2.07 19.44 0.73
CA LYS A 297 1.30 18.27 0.31
C LYS A 297 -0.20 18.40 0.64
N GLN A 298 -0.63 19.63 0.96
CA GLN A 298 -2.03 19.99 1.16
C GLN A 298 -2.77 19.13 2.20
N GLY A 299 -2.07 18.64 3.24
CA GLY A 299 -2.65 17.84 4.30
C GLY A 299 -3.81 18.52 5.04
N PHE A 300 -3.89 19.87 5.01
CA PHE A 300 -5.02 20.64 5.54
C PHE A 300 -6.35 20.26 4.86
N ARG A 301 -6.34 19.72 3.64
CA ARG A 301 -7.54 19.26 2.92
C ARG A 301 -8.05 17.92 3.45
N ASP A 302 -7.21 17.14 4.12
CA ASP A 302 -7.61 15.90 4.81
C ASP A 302 -8.21 16.17 6.19
N GLY A 303 -8.44 17.47 6.56
CA GLY A 303 -9.06 17.90 7.81
C GLY A 303 -8.17 17.66 9.03
N LYS A 304 -8.78 17.31 10.18
CA LYS A 304 -8.05 17.07 11.44
C LYS A 304 -7.11 15.88 11.35
N GLU A 305 -7.46 14.86 10.58
CA GLU A 305 -6.62 13.67 10.37
C GLU A 305 -5.34 14.01 9.63
N GLY A 306 -5.40 14.90 8.64
CA GLY A 306 -4.21 15.42 7.94
C GLY A 306 -3.30 16.24 8.87
N LEU A 307 -3.89 17.04 9.77
CA LEU A 307 -3.14 17.76 10.81
C LEU A 307 -2.43 16.77 11.75
N PHE A 308 -3.19 15.81 12.30
CA PHE A 308 -2.64 14.82 13.21
C PHE A 308 -1.53 14.00 12.56
N LEU A 309 -1.74 13.57 11.31
CA LEU A 309 -0.75 12.83 10.56
C LEU A 309 0.55 13.65 10.39
N ALA A 310 0.46 14.93 10.03
CA ALA A 310 1.62 15.80 9.88
C ALA A 310 2.39 16.00 11.21
N ILE A 311 1.67 16.16 12.35
CA ILE A 311 2.27 16.24 13.67
C ILE A 311 2.99 14.94 14.02
N LEU A 312 2.33 13.80 13.82
CA LEU A 312 2.87 12.48 14.15
C LEU A 312 4.11 12.13 13.29
N TYR A 313 4.14 12.53 12.03
CA TYR A 313 5.34 12.35 11.19
C TYR A 313 6.50 13.26 11.60
N GLY A 314 6.21 14.48 12.05
CA GLY A 314 7.21 15.33 12.69
C GLY A 314 7.79 14.65 13.92
N PHE A 315 6.94 14.15 14.81
CA PHE A 315 7.36 13.41 16.00
C PHE A 315 8.17 12.15 15.68
N TYR A 316 7.71 11.32 14.73
CA TYR A 316 8.46 10.18 14.21
C TYR A 316 9.87 10.59 13.75
N THR A 317 9.98 11.72 13.04
CA THR A 317 11.25 12.22 12.53
C THR A 317 12.18 12.62 13.67
N ALA A 318 11.67 13.28 14.71
CA ALA A 318 12.44 13.61 15.91
C ALA A 318 12.97 12.35 16.62
N ILE A 319 12.07 11.40 16.92
CA ILE A 319 12.42 10.15 17.60
C ILE A 319 13.48 9.36 16.83
N LYS A 320 13.34 9.25 15.50
CA LYS A 320 14.31 8.57 14.66
C LYS A 320 15.73 9.12 14.86
N TYR A 321 15.89 10.47 14.89
CA TYR A 321 17.20 11.07 15.12
C TYR A 321 17.65 10.96 16.58
N ILE A 322 16.75 11.00 17.55
CA ILE A 322 17.07 10.77 18.96
C ILE A 322 17.65 9.37 19.15
N TRP A 323 17.05 8.35 18.52
CA TRP A 323 17.57 6.98 18.59
C TRP A 323 18.98 6.83 18.00
N MET A 324 19.38 7.66 17.05
CA MET A 324 20.76 7.64 16.55
C MET A 324 21.80 8.04 17.60
N PHE A 325 21.42 8.79 18.66
CA PHE A 325 22.30 9.11 19.80
C PHE A 325 22.38 8.00 20.85
N TYR A 326 21.37 7.10 20.88
CA TYR A 326 21.25 6.04 21.88
C TYR A 326 20.98 4.68 21.25
N PRO A 327 21.84 4.18 20.35
CA PRO A 327 21.54 2.98 19.57
C PRO A 327 21.44 1.72 20.43
N GLU A 328 22.19 1.63 21.55
CA GLU A 328 22.27 0.45 22.42
C GLU A 328 21.03 0.26 23.29
N ARG A 329 20.32 1.32 23.61
CA ARG A 329 19.10 1.24 24.45
C ARG A 329 17.87 0.71 23.72
N ALA A 330 17.96 0.52 22.41
CA ALA A 330 16.87 -0.02 21.59
C ALA A 330 16.86 -1.56 21.50
N GLU A 331 17.78 -2.25 22.19
CA GLU A 331 17.94 -3.72 22.09
C GLU A 331 17.35 -4.50 23.26
N ASP A 332 16.92 -3.85 24.35
CA ASP A 332 16.73 -4.51 25.64
C ASP A 332 15.27 -4.85 25.98
N ASP A 333 14.36 -4.97 25.00
CA ASP A 333 12.99 -5.39 25.30
C ASP A 333 12.75 -6.91 25.23
N GLY A 334 13.83 -7.72 25.20
CA GLY A 334 13.80 -9.19 25.42
C GLY A 334 12.73 -9.98 24.64
N SER A 335 11.95 -9.32 23.80
CA SER A 335 10.95 -9.99 22.98
C SER A 335 11.60 -10.59 21.75
N PRO A 336 11.35 -11.88 21.44
CA PRO A 336 11.70 -12.45 20.15
C PRO A 336 11.09 -11.54 19.09
N SER A 337 11.90 -11.12 18.11
CA SER A 337 11.45 -10.22 17.03
C SER A 337 10.12 -10.76 16.49
N PRO A 338 8.97 -10.15 16.83
CA PRO A 338 7.72 -10.57 16.23
C PRO A 338 7.83 -10.30 14.75
N ALA A 339 7.32 -11.24 13.94
CA ALA A 339 7.17 -11.00 12.52
C ALA A 339 6.52 -9.63 12.32
N PRO A 340 6.99 -8.83 11.39
CA PRO A 340 6.45 -7.49 11.17
C PRO A 340 4.99 -7.58 10.76
N ARG A 341 4.14 -6.89 11.50
CA ARG A 341 2.77 -6.57 11.09
C ARG A 341 2.77 -5.47 10.04
#